data_3c0bf371f99c2d854940248e5e556c12
#
_entry.id   3c0bf371f99c2d854940248e5e556c12
#
_cell.length_a   1.000
_cell.length_b   1.000
_cell.length_c   1.000
_cell.angle_alpha   90.00
_cell.angle_beta   90.00
_cell.angle_gamma   90.00
#
_symmetry.space_group_name_H-M   'P 1'
#
loop_
_entity.id
_entity.type
_entity.pdbx_description
1 polymer ?
#
loop_
_entity_poly.entity_id
_entity_poly.type
_entity_poly.pdbx_seq_one_letter_code
_entity_poly.pdbx_strand_id
1 'polypeptide(L)'
;ILLITLIIFLVFILSFFRTPKIYTFKQEQFVKSDMETVFEFFSRPENLEKITPPDMSFNIMTPRPIEMKEGSIIDYTVKIFGIPTRWRTIITSYKRNESFVDEQLKGPYSYWHHKHSFESVEGGINIIDEINYVLPLEAFRSIVHSVLILPQLKKIFTFRFQIIQDKFN
;
A
#
# COMPACT_ATOMS: atom_id res chain seq x y z
N ILE A 1 14.50 34.78 -23.87
CA ILE A 1 14.88 33.36 -23.87
C ILE A 1 15.78 33.07 -22.67
N LEU A 2 16.90 33.78 -22.49
CA LEU A 2 17.88 33.56 -21.40
C LEU A 2 17.24 33.67 -19.98
N LEU A 3 16.34 34.63 -19.76
CA LEU A 3 15.65 34.82 -18.47
C LEU A 3 14.72 33.65 -18.15
N ILE A 4 14.00 33.12 -19.16
CA ILE A 4 13.09 31.99 -19.01
C ILE A 4 13.87 30.72 -18.67
N THR A 5 15.00 30.48 -19.34
CA THR A 5 15.88 29.34 -19.05
C THR A 5 16.48 29.41 -17.65
N LEU A 6 16.85 30.61 -17.18
CA LEU A 6 17.39 30.84 -15.84
C LEU A 6 16.31 30.57 -14.77
N ILE A 7 15.08 31.03 -14.99
CA ILE A 7 13.95 30.79 -14.09
C ILE A 7 13.63 29.28 -14.01
N ILE A 8 13.58 28.59 -15.14
CA ILE A 8 13.35 27.14 -15.19
C ILE A 8 14.46 26.40 -14.42
N PHE A 9 15.71 26.79 -14.62
CA PHE A 9 16.86 26.21 -13.95
C PHE A 9 16.83 26.47 -12.43
N LEU A 10 16.47 27.70 -12.01
CA LEU A 10 16.33 28.04 -10.60
C LEU A 10 15.19 27.28 -9.93
N VAL A 11 14.03 27.16 -10.60
CA VAL A 11 12.90 26.36 -10.11
C VAL A 11 13.30 24.88 -10.01
N PHE A 12 14.06 24.36 -10.95
CA PHE A 12 14.59 23.00 -10.93
C PHE A 12 15.55 22.78 -9.75
N ILE A 13 16.49 23.73 -9.51
CA ILE A 13 17.39 23.65 -8.35
C ILE A 13 16.62 23.75 -7.03
N LEU A 14 15.68 24.67 -6.92
CA LEU A 14 14.86 24.83 -5.71
C LEU A 14 13.97 23.61 -5.44
N SER A 15 13.59 22.85 -6.47
CA SER A 15 12.85 21.62 -6.29
C SER A 15 13.68 20.50 -5.64
N PHE A 16 14.99 20.48 -5.86
CA PHE A 16 15.92 19.52 -5.25
C PHE A 16 16.04 19.65 -3.72
N PHE A 17 15.78 20.85 -3.19
CA PHE A 17 15.88 21.14 -1.73
C PHE A 17 14.54 21.03 -1.01
N ARG A 18 13.45 20.68 -1.69
CA ARG A 18 12.17 20.49 -1.04
C ARG A 18 12.07 19.09 -0.43
N THR A 19 11.73 19.05 0.88
CA THR A 19 11.37 17.78 1.51
C THR A 19 10.21 17.13 0.75
N PRO A 20 10.31 15.86 0.41
CA PRO A 20 9.26 15.16 -0.33
C PRO A 20 7.96 15.17 0.46
N LYS A 21 6.85 15.53 -0.18
CA LYS A 21 5.53 15.48 0.42
C LYS A 21 5.11 14.03 0.63
N ILE A 22 4.90 13.65 1.87
CA ILE A 22 4.30 12.37 2.23
C ILE A 22 2.77 12.52 2.18
N TYR A 23 2.11 11.60 1.52
CA TYR A 23 0.66 11.44 1.52
C TYR A 23 0.29 10.27 2.42
N THR A 24 -0.82 10.40 3.14
CA THR A 24 -1.35 9.33 3.99
C THR A 24 -2.74 8.93 3.51
N PHE A 25 -2.95 7.62 3.39
CA PHE A 25 -4.27 7.01 3.23
C PHE A 25 -4.52 6.11 4.43
N LYS A 26 -5.66 6.27 5.08
CA LYS A 26 -6.06 5.45 6.23
C LYS A 26 -7.46 4.91 6.04
N GLN A 27 -7.67 3.63 6.39
CA GLN A 27 -8.97 3.00 6.44
C GLN A 27 -9.08 2.12 7.67
N GLU A 28 -10.25 2.10 8.28
CA GLU A 28 -10.59 1.25 9.41
C GLU A 28 -11.79 0.39 9.05
N GLN A 29 -11.81 -0.84 9.57
CA GLN A 29 -12.90 -1.78 9.36
C GLN A 29 -13.09 -2.65 10.59
N PHE A 30 -14.31 -2.64 11.12
CA PHE A 30 -14.73 -3.59 12.16
C PHE A 30 -15.21 -4.90 11.54
N VAL A 31 -14.81 -6.03 12.15
CA VAL A 31 -15.27 -7.38 11.79
C VAL A 31 -15.63 -8.20 13.04
N LYS A 32 -16.68 -9.04 12.93
CA LYS A 32 -17.13 -9.94 14.00
C LYS A 32 -16.39 -11.27 13.94
N SER A 33 -15.13 -11.26 14.36
CA SER A 33 -14.28 -12.45 14.36
C SER A 33 -13.26 -12.36 15.49
N ASP A 34 -12.52 -13.43 15.72
CA ASP A 34 -11.42 -13.45 16.69
C ASP A 34 -10.11 -12.96 16.07
N MET A 35 -9.19 -12.52 16.93
CA MET A 35 -7.92 -11.94 16.52
C MET A 35 -7.06 -12.89 15.69
N GLU A 36 -6.98 -14.14 16.09
CA GLU A 36 -6.10 -15.11 15.43
C GLU A 36 -6.57 -15.40 14.01
N THR A 37 -7.87 -15.62 13.82
CA THR A 37 -8.49 -15.86 12.50
C THR A 37 -8.28 -14.66 11.55
N VAL A 38 -8.50 -13.43 12.03
CA VAL A 38 -8.32 -12.23 11.23
C VAL A 38 -6.83 -12.03 10.90
N PHE A 39 -5.97 -12.07 11.91
CA PHE A 39 -4.54 -11.85 11.71
C PHE A 39 -3.91 -12.90 10.79
N GLU A 40 -4.25 -14.18 10.96
CA GLU A 40 -3.77 -15.26 10.11
C GLU A 40 -4.18 -15.05 8.65
N PHE A 41 -5.39 -14.55 8.39
CA PHE A 41 -5.82 -14.26 7.03
C PHE A 41 -4.97 -13.16 6.38
N PHE A 42 -4.73 -12.05 7.09
CA PHE A 42 -3.95 -10.92 6.58
C PHE A 42 -2.45 -11.21 6.49
N SER A 43 -1.92 -12.05 7.38
CA SER A 43 -0.51 -12.43 7.39
C SER A 43 -0.15 -13.53 6.39
N ARG A 44 -1.10 -13.95 5.55
CA ARG A 44 -0.83 -14.86 4.41
C ARG A 44 -0.81 -14.06 3.10
N PRO A 45 0.38 -13.81 2.50
CA PRO A 45 0.49 -13.05 1.25
C PRO A 45 -0.36 -13.63 0.12
N GLU A 46 -0.61 -14.95 0.12
CA GLU A 46 -1.46 -15.62 -0.86
C GLU A 46 -2.92 -15.13 -0.87
N ASN A 47 -3.37 -14.52 0.23
CA ASN A 47 -4.71 -13.95 0.30
C ASN A 47 -4.81 -12.55 -0.36
N LEU A 48 -3.67 -11.89 -0.65
CA LEU A 48 -3.67 -10.58 -1.33
C LEU A 48 -4.39 -10.62 -2.68
N GLU A 49 -4.27 -11.74 -3.41
CA GLU A 49 -4.96 -11.93 -4.67
C GLU A 49 -6.50 -11.86 -4.51
N LYS A 50 -7.02 -12.40 -3.40
CA LYS A 50 -8.46 -12.44 -3.11
C LYS A 50 -9.03 -11.08 -2.73
N ILE A 51 -8.21 -10.22 -2.12
CA ILE A 51 -8.59 -8.89 -1.62
C ILE A 51 -8.06 -7.74 -2.49
N THR A 52 -7.58 -8.07 -3.70
CA THR A 52 -7.16 -7.12 -4.73
C THR A 52 -8.15 -7.17 -5.90
N PRO A 53 -8.63 -6.02 -6.44
CA PRO A 53 -9.57 -6.02 -7.56
C PRO A 53 -9.07 -6.86 -8.74
N PRO A 54 -9.93 -7.69 -9.37
CA PRO A 54 -9.52 -8.63 -10.43
C PRO A 54 -8.90 -7.95 -11.66
N ASP A 55 -9.33 -6.72 -11.98
CA ASP A 55 -8.79 -5.93 -13.08
C ASP A 55 -7.32 -5.50 -12.87
N MET A 56 -6.82 -5.59 -11.64
CA MET A 56 -5.43 -5.35 -11.33
C MET A 56 -4.52 -6.57 -11.60
N SER A 57 -5.07 -7.73 -11.93
CA SER A 57 -4.32 -8.95 -12.29
C SER A 57 -3.14 -9.21 -11.35
N PHE A 58 -3.40 -9.21 -10.02
CA PHE A 58 -2.37 -9.44 -9.01
C PHE A 58 -1.84 -10.88 -9.11
N ASN A 59 -0.53 -11.06 -9.10
CA ASN A 59 0.09 -12.39 -9.16
C ASN A 59 1.40 -12.43 -8.36
N ILE A 60 1.46 -13.31 -7.35
CA ILE A 60 2.66 -13.54 -6.54
C ILE A 60 3.67 -14.35 -7.32
N MET A 61 4.92 -13.87 -7.36
CA MET A 61 6.07 -14.50 -8.00
C MET A 61 6.95 -15.25 -7.00
N THR A 62 6.92 -14.88 -5.73
CA THR A 62 7.66 -15.58 -4.67
C THR A 62 7.15 -17.01 -4.55
N PRO A 63 8.04 -18.04 -4.50
CA PRO A 63 7.65 -19.43 -4.31
C PRO A 63 6.81 -19.63 -3.04
N ARG A 64 5.77 -20.47 -3.14
CA ARG A 64 4.89 -20.82 -2.01
C ARG A 64 5.35 -22.10 -1.32
N PRO A 65 5.11 -22.30 -0.01
CA PRO A 65 4.43 -21.39 0.91
C PRO A 65 5.33 -20.21 1.32
N ILE A 66 4.72 -19.04 1.56
CA ILE A 66 5.46 -17.84 1.97
C ILE A 66 5.33 -17.72 3.49
N GLU A 67 6.47 -17.82 4.20
CA GLU A 67 6.51 -17.56 5.63
C GLU A 67 6.54 -16.05 5.89
N MET A 68 5.53 -15.55 6.59
CA MET A 68 5.40 -14.14 6.94
C MET A 68 6.11 -13.86 8.25
N LYS A 69 7.22 -13.12 8.18
CA LYS A 69 8.02 -12.65 9.33
C LYS A 69 8.80 -11.40 8.96
N GLU A 70 9.40 -10.76 9.94
CA GLU A 70 10.33 -9.65 9.68
C GLU A 70 11.48 -10.10 8.78
N GLY A 71 11.80 -9.27 7.77
CA GLY A 71 12.77 -9.57 6.72
C GLY A 71 12.25 -10.39 5.55
N SER A 72 11.01 -10.91 5.58
CA SER A 72 10.42 -11.62 4.44
C SER A 72 10.28 -10.71 3.23
N ILE A 73 10.72 -11.20 2.06
CA ILE A 73 10.62 -10.50 0.78
C ILE A 73 9.56 -11.17 -0.09
N ILE A 74 8.67 -10.36 -0.63
CA ILE A 74 7.56 -10.82 -1.48
C ILE A 74 7.63 -10.09 -2.81
N ASP A 75 7.82 -10.86 -3.88
CA ASP A 75 7.78 -10.37 -5.25
C ASP A 75 6.41 -10.67 -5.88
N TYR A 76 5.82 -9.68 -6.53
CA TYR A 76 4.59 -9.85 -7.28
C TYR A 76 4.49 -8.90 -8.47
N THR A 77 3.55 -9.16 -9.34
CA THR A 77 3.13 -8.26 -10.40
C THR A 77 1.71 -7.78 -10.14
N VAL A 78 1.44 -6.54 -10.49
CA VAL A 78 0.12 -5.93 -10.38
C VAL A 78 -0.07 -4.93 -11.53
N LYS A 79 -1.26 -4.86 -12.10
CA LYS A 79 -1.57 -3.82 -13.09
C LYS A 79 -1.96 -2.53 -12.38
N ILE A 80 -1.22 -1.46 -12.63
CA ILE A 80 -1.54 -0.12 -12.17
C ILE A 80 -1.94 0.71 -13.40
N PHE A 81 -3.17 1.19 -13.43
CA PHE A 81 -3.76 1.85 -14.62
C PHE A 81 -3.62 1.02 -15.90
N GLY A 82 -3.80 -0.30 -15.78
CA GLY A 82 -3.67 -1.24 -16.91
C GLY A 82 -2.21 -1.61 -17.27
N ILE A 83 -1.21 -0.99 -16.67
CA ILE A 83 0.22 -1.24 -16.96
C ILE A 83 0.76 -2.30 -15.99
N PRO A 84 1.26 -3.45 -16.48
CA PRO A 84 1.90 -4.46 -15.64
C PRO A 84 3.12 -3.88 -14.93
N THR A 85 3.13 -3.92 -13.62
CA THR A 85 4.19 -3.36 -12.78
C THR A 85 4.73 -4.45 -11.88
N ARG A 86 6.05 -4.60 -11.82
CA ARG A 86 6.73 -5.47 -10.85
C ARG A 86 6.87 -4.72 -9.53
N TRP A 87 6.54 -5.42 -8.45
CA TRP A 87 6.65 -4.88 -7.12
C TRP A 87 7.39 -5.85 -6.21
N ARG A 88 8.33 -5.33 -5.43
CA ARG A 88 9.04 -6.06 -4.38
C ARG A 88 8.79 -5.38 -3.05
N THR A 89 8.27 -6.14 -2.11
CA THR A 89 7.98 -5.72 -0.74
C THR A 89 8.89 -6.45 0.24
N ILE A 90 9.25 -5.77 1.32
CA ILE A 90 9.87 -6.35 2.51
C ILE A 90 8.95 -6.13 3.71
N ILE A 91 8.87 -7.12 4.59
CA ILE A 91 8.21 -6.98 5.89
C ILE A 91 9.24 -6.40 6.87
N THR A 92 9.05 -5.15 7.28
CA THR A 92 10.00 -4.44 8.15
C THR A 92 9.67 -4.56 9.63
N SER A 93 8.44 -4.98 9.95
CA SER A 93 8.01 -5.29 11.32
C SER A 93 6.94 -6.36 11.28
N TYR A 94 6.96 -7.30 12.23
CA TYR A 94 5.97 -8.35 12.36
C TYR A 94 5.73 -8.67 13.85
N LYS A 95 4.55 -8.35 14.35
CA LYS A 95 4.10 -8.63 15.71
C LYS A 95 2.79 -9.41 15.63
N ARG A 96 2.89 -10.72 15.92
CA ARG A 96 1.74 -11.64 15.81
C ARG A 96 0.53 -11.13 16.61
N ASN A 97 -0.64 -11.17 15.99
CA ASN A 97 -1.92 -10.73 16.57
C ASN A 97 -1.95 -9.23 16.99
N GLU A 98 -1.05 -8.42 16.45
CA GLU A 98 -0.99 -6.98 16.73
C GLU A 98 -0.84 -6.17 15.45
N SER A 99 0.25 -6.37 14.71
CA SER A 99 0.53 -5.55 13.52
C SER A 99 1.65 -6.14 12.66
N PHE A 100 1.68 -5.72 11.40
CA PHE A 100 2.87 -5.85 10.55
C PHE A 100 2.98 -4.65 9.61
N VAL A 101 4.19 -4.46 9.09
CA VAL A 101 4.53 -3.38 8.17
C VAL A 101 5.14 -3.97 6.92
N ASP A 102 4.61 -3.59 5.76
CA ASP A 102 5.22 -3.84 4.47
C ASP A 102 5.75 -2.54 3.84
N GLU A 103 6.97 -2.60 3.32
CA GLU A 103 7.61 -1.49 2.64
C GLU A 103 8.06 -1.88 1.24
N GLN A 104 7.93 -0.95 0.30
CA GLN A 104 8.38 -1.16 -1.06
C GLN A 104 9.90 -1.07 -1.16
N LEU A 105 10.55 -2.16 -1.59
CA LEU A 105 11.96 -2.14 -2.01
C LEU A 105 12.11 -1.76 -3.49
N LYS A 106 11.13 -2.17 -4.32
CA LYS A 106 11.08 -1.85 -5.75
C LYS A 106 9.63 -1.73 -6.20
N GLY A 107 9.29 -0.65 -6.87
CA GLY A 107 7.94 -0.39 -7.33
C GLY A 107 7.76 1.03 -7.86
N PRO A 108 6.52 1.49 -8.05
CA PRO A 108 6.23 2.76 -8.72
C PRO A 108 6.33 4.00 -7.83
N TYR A 109 6.42 3.82 -6.52
CA TYR A 109 6.50 4.94 -5.57
C TYR A 109 7.96 5.27 -5.23
N SER A 110 8.25 6.51 -4.84
CA SER A 110 9.54 6.87 -4.26
C SER A 110 9.68 6.42 -2.80
N TYR A 111 8.55 6.28 -2.11
CA TYR A 111 8.43 5.72 -0.78
C TYR A 111 7.05 5.09 -0.64
N TRP A 112 6.97 3.94 0.04
CA TRP A 112 5.75 3.24 0.39
C TRP A 112 5.96 2.50 1.69
N HIS A 113 5.14 2.82 2.67
CA HIS A 113 5.10 2.19 3.97
C HIS A 113 3.63 1.91 4.29
N HIS A 114 3.28 0.65 4.44
CA HIS A 114 1.93 0.21 4.73
C HIS A 114 1.91 -0.55 6.05
N LYS A 115 1.28 0.02 7.05
CA LYS A 115 1.07 -0.59 8.35
C LYS A 115 -0.32 -1.18 8.44
N HIS A 116 -0.38 -2.45 8.79
CA HIS A 116 -1.59 -3.16 9.19
C HIS A 116 -1.61 -3.28 10.71
N SER A 117 -2.68 -2.84 11.36
CA SER A 117 -2.87 -2.98 12.80
C SER A 117 -4.20 -3.64 13.09
N PHE A 118 -4.24 -4.43 14.16
CA PHE A 118 -5.40 -5.21 14.59
C PHE A 118 -5.65 -4.94 16.05
N GLU A 119 -6.84 -4.47 16.41
CA GLU A 119 -7.20 -4.10 17.76
C GLU A 119 -8.43 -4.87 18.20
N SER A 120 -8.34 -5.55 19.35
CA SER A 120 -9.51 -6.18 19.95
C SER A 120 -10.43 -5.11 20.51
N VAL A 121 -11.69 -5.13 20.07
CA VAL A 121 -12.75 -4.23 20.54
C VAL A 121 -13.96 -5.06 20.98
N GLU A 122 -14.95 -4.41 21.61
CA GLU A 122 -16.17 -5.11 22.01
C GLU A 122 -16.86 -5.75 20.80
N GLY A 123 -17.00 -7.06 20.84
CA GLY A 123 -17.70 -7.85 19.82
C GLY A 123 -16.88 -8.22 18.59
N GLY A 124 -15.58 -7.90 18.52
CA GLY A 124 -14.74 -8.28 17.37
C GLY A 124 -13.39 -7.59 17.30
N ILE A 125 -12.94 -7.37 16.07
CA ILE A 125 -11.63 -6.78 15.76
C ILE A 125 -11.80 -5.55 14.89
N ASN A 126 -11.10 -4.47 15.23
CA ASN A 126 -10.90 -3.31 14.37
C ASN A 126 -9.59 -3.48 13.58
N ILE A 127 -9.70 -3.50 12.26
CA ILE A 127 -8.58 -3.60 11.32
C ILE A 127 -8.26 -2.19 10.86
N ILE A 128 -6.99 -1.77 10.96
CA ILE A 128 -6.53 -0.43 10.59
C ILE A 128 -5.41 -0.58 9.55
N ASP A 129 -5.69 -0.10 8.35
CA ASP A 129 -4.70 0.04 7.28
C ASP A 129 -4.24 1.51 7.20
N GLU A 130 -2.94 1.74 7.33
CA GLU A 130 -2.33 3.06 7.17
C GLU A 130 -1.19 3.01 6.16
N ILE A 131 -1.35 3.75 5.06
CA ILE A 131 -0.38 3.82 3.97
C ILE A 131 0.21 5.21 3.92
N ASN A 132 1.53 5.32 4.10
CA ASN A 132 2.30 6.53 3.92
C ASN A 132 3.15 6.40 2.64
N TYR A 133 3.02 7.33 1.70
CA TYR A 133 3.69 7.20 0.42
C TYR A 133 4.15 8.53 -0.17
N VAL A 134 5.20 8.47 -1.00
CA VAL A 134 5.73 9.57 -1.79
C VAL A 134 5.68 9.19 -3.27
N LEU A 135 5.12 10.08 -4.08
CA LEU A 135 5.08 9.90 -5.52
C LEU A 135 6.40 10.35 -6.17
N PRO A 136 6.85 9.71 -7.26
CA PRO A 136 7.86 10.28 -8.13
C PRO A 136 7.33 11.56 -8.82
N LEU A 137 8.16 12.27 -9.57
CA LEU A 137 7.79 13.44 -10.38
C LEU A 137 7.23 14.61 -9.55
N GLU A 138 8.10 15.25 -8.78
CA GLU A 138 7.77 16.30 -7.81
C GLU A 138 6.80 17.39 -8.32
N ALA A 139 7.03 17.89 -9.54
CA ALA A 139 6.23 18.98 -10.10
C ALA A 139 4.74 18.66 -10.27
N PHE A 140 4.38 17.39 -10.44
CA PHE A 140 3.00 16.94 -10.70
C PHE A 140 2.37 16.14 -9.55
N ARG A 141 3.09 15.93 -8.45
CA ARG A 141 2.66 15.07 -7.32
C ARG A 141 1.23 15.33 -6.86
N SER A 142 0.86 16.59 -6.66
CA SER A 142 -0.47 16.93 -6.14
C SER A 142 -1.59 16.56 -7.10
N ILE A 143 -1.39 16.79 -8.40
CA ILE A 143 -2.38 16.45 -9.42
C ILE A 143 -2.47 14.93 -9.57
N VAL A 144 -1.33 14.27 -9.73
CA VAL A 144 -1.25 12.80 -9.83
C VAL A 144 -1.85 12.13 -8.61
N HIS A 145 -1.55 12.63 -7.40
CA HIS A 145 -2.16 12.15 -6.16
C HIS A 145 -3.69 12.26 -6.21
N SER A 146 -4.23 13.44 -6.46
CA SER A 146 -5.66 13.71 -6.33
C SER A 146 -6.49 13.06 -7.43
N VAL A 147 -5.96 13.01 -8.66
CA VAL A 147 -6.71 12.55 -9.85
C VAL A 147 -6.52 11.05 -10.11
N LEU A 148 -5.37 10.49 -9.77
CA LEU A 148 -5.04 9.11 -10.11
C LEU A 148 -4.89 8.23 -8.86
N ILE A 149 -3.95 8.57 -7.96
CA ILE A 149 -3.55 7.64 -6.90
C ILE A 149 -4.61 7.51 -5.81
N LEU A 150 -5.14 8.61 -5.31
CA LEU A 150 -6.16 8.56 -4.25
C LEU A 150 -7.45 7.85 -4.69
N PRO A 151 -8.00 8.10 -5.90
CA PRO A 151 -9.12 7.32 -6.41
C PRO A 151 -8.80 5.82 -6.58
N GLN A 152 -7.59 5.49 -7.04
CA GLN A 152 -7.14 4.09 -7.17
C GLN A 152 -7.06 3.40 -5.81
N LEU A 153 -6.46 4.04 -4.79
CA LEU A 153 -6.41 3.50 -3.44
C LEU A 153 -7.82 3.29 -2.88
N LYS A 154 -8.70 4.29 -3.00
CA LYS A 154 -10.10 4.16 -2.59
C LYS A 154 -10.79 2.97 -3.25
N LYS A 155 -10.61 2.77 -4.55
CA LYS A 155 -11.17 1.62 -5.28
C LYS A 155 -10.67 0.30 -4.70
N ILE A 156 -9.35 0.15 -4.49
CA ILE A 156 -8.74 -1.06 -3.94
C ILE A 156 -9.31 -1.35 -2.55
N PHE A 157 -9.31 -0.35 -1.68
CA PHE A 157 -9.74 -0.53 -0.30
C PHE A 157 -11.25 -0.68 -0.14
N THR A 158 -12.07 -0.10 -1.02
CA THR A 158 -13.51 -0.38 -1.06
C THR A 158 -13.78 -1.83 -1.44
N PHE A 159 -13.08 -2.34 -2.45
CA PHE A 159 -13.19 -3.76 -2.85
C PHE A 159 -12.74 -4.68 -1.70
N ARG A 160 -11.58 -4.41 -1.10
CA ARG A 160 -11.06 -5.15 0.05
C ARG A 160 -12.04 -5.15 1.20
N PHE A 161 -12.60 -3.99 1.53
CA PHE A 161 -13.60 -3.84 2.60
C PHE A 161 -14.77 -4.79 2.39
N GLN A 162 -15.35 -4.87 1.19
CA GLN A 162 -16.47 -5.77 0.88
C GLN A 162 -16.10 -7.24 1.06
N ILE A 163 -14.97 -7.68 0.50
CA ILE A 163 -14.53 -9.07 0.64
C ILE A 163 -14.28 -9.46 2.11
N ILE A 164 -13.67 -8.58 2.88
CA ILE A 164 -13.42 -8.80 4.31
C ILE A 164 -14.73 -8.81 5.10
N GLN A 165 -15.67 -7.91 4.77
CA GLN A 165 -16.99 -7.87 5.38
C GLN A 165 -17.76 -9.17 5.15
N ASP A 166 -17.79 -9.65 3.90
CA ASP A 166 -18.48 -10.90 3.54
C ASP A 166 -17.84 -12.15 4.17
N LYS A 167 -16.52 -12.08 4.41
CA LYS A 167 -15.77 -13.22 4.96
C LYS A 167 -15.93 -13.36 6.48
N PHE A 168 -16.02 -12.26 7.22
CA PHE A 168 -15.91 -12.26 8.69
C PHE A 168 -17.18 -11.79 9.42
N ASN A 169 -18.24 -11.42 8.72
CA ASN A 169 -19.54 -11.04 9.30
C ASN A 169 -20.66 -11.89 8.74
#